data_792f841bf96c6cedbedf44b82e836679
#
_entry.id   792f841bf96c6cedbedf44b82e836679
#
_cell.length_a   1.000
_cell.length_b   1.000
_cell.length_c   1.000
_cell.angle_alpha   90.00
_cell.angle_beta   90.00
_cell.angle_gamma   90.00
#
_symmetry.space_group_name_H-M   'P 1'
#
loop_
_entity.id
_entity.type
_entity.pdbx_description
1 polymer ?
#
loop_
_entity_poly.entity_id
_entity_poly.type
_entity_poly.pdbx_seq_one_letter_code
_entity_poly.pdbx_strand_id
1 'polypeptide(L)'
;MRKWVTRALAALFCACVLFLCGMTFVPNLREFGYAVFRRYANYLPSNATVFDNISARISAFEDSLGNVFYKKEAFQQLNASLQYAIGKQMLYFGDSTMVKLRGGQLYELRQDEVLSETVYDLVELNAYCESQGIPMVFVYAHTSLYGDSQALLPVGALDYNNETADKALAILREGGVDVLDSREFLRDYPLEDIIYYTDFHWTVPAAREAAEQVGAWLNANGVPADESVLAEDMYEKRVEENIFFGRLGQRIGTKNIAPEDFALLIPEFSSYIKVTHREGEEEEVREGAFEEAVMRVDEAMRRNDEGYSANCYYAYGPHAWESEYENASAPDSRVLVLKDSYGTPVAAFLSNAVGGLLATDQRKTTLSAEDYVAQYQPDAVVVVYCQDMLREKNYAFMDE
;
A
#
# COMPACT_ATOMS: atom_id res chain seq x y z
N MET A 1 -5.73 -40.34 -39.31
CA MET A 1 -5.57 -38.88 -39.21
C MET A 1 -5.87 -38.34 -37.80
N ARG A 2 -7.05 -38.64 -37.20
CA ARG A 2 -7.44 -38.12 -35.86
C ARG A 2 -6.48 -38.47 -34.72
N LYS A 3 -5.98 -39.72 -34.62
CA LYS A 3 -5.02 -40.13 -33.54
C LYS A 3 -3.64 -39.46 -33.61
N TRP A 4 -3.15 -39.16 -34.82
CA TRP A 4 -1.88 -38.49 -35.00
C TRP A 4 -2.00 -37.01 -34.60
N VAL A 5 -3.06 -36.33 -35.00
CA VAL A 5 -3.33 -34.94 -34.60
C VAL A 5 -3.44 -34.82 -33.06
N THR A 6 -4.14 -35.73 -32.41
CA THR A 6 -4.23 -35.73 -30.93
C THR A 6 -2.89 -35.92 -30.25
N ARG A 7 -2.03 -36.83 -30.79
CA ARG A 7 -0.67 -37.04 -30.26
C ARG A 7 0.24 -35.82 -30.48
N ALA A 8 0.15 -35.19 -31.65
CA ALA A 8 0.90 -33.97 -31.94
C ALA A 8 0.48 -32.81 -31.03
N LEU A 9 -0.83 -32.61 -30.78
CA LEU A 9 -1.35 -31.61 -29.87
C LEU A 9 -0.92 -31.88 -28.43
N ALA A 10 -0.96 -33.13 -27.98
CA ALA A 10 -0.48 -33.52 -26.65
C ALA A 10 1.02 -33.28 -26.49
N ALA A 11 1.82 -33.64 -27.51
CA ALA A 11 3.26 -33.37 -27.46
C ALA A 11 3.58 -31.88 -27.46
N LEU A 12 2.85 -31.07 -28.25
CA LEU A 12 2.99 -29.62 -28.25
C LEU A 12 2.62 -29.01 -26.89
N PHE A 13 1.51 -29.46 -26.29
CA PHE A 13 1.10 -29.04 -24.96
C PHE A 13 2.19 -29.35 -23.91
N CYS A 14 2.68 -30.59 -23.89
CA CYS A 14 3.76 -30.97 -22.96
C CYS A 14 5.03 -30.13 -23.19
N ALA A 15 5.41 -29.88 -24.43
CA ALA A 15 6.54 -29.03 -24.77
C ALA A 15 6.36 -27.59 -24.29
N CYS A 16 5.18 -27.01 -24.46
CA CYS A 16 4.85 -25.68 -23.94
C CYS A 16 4.93 -25.63 -22.40
N VAL A 17 4.37 -26.63 -21.70
CA VAL A 17 4.44 -26.70 -20.24
C VAL A 17 5.89 -26.81 -19.76
N LEU A 18 6.70 -27.71 -20.35
CA LEU A 18 8.11 -27.86 -20.00
C LEU A 18 8.92 -26.59 -20.29
N PHE A 19 8.63 -25.90 -21.39
CA PHE A 19 9.26 -24.62 -21.71
C PHE A 19 8.91 -23.55 -20.66
N LEU A 20 7.63 -23.39 -20.32
CA LEU A 20 7.19 -22.43 -19.30
C LEU A 20 7.80 -22.74 -17.93
N CYS A 21 7.83 -24.02 -17.52
CA CYS A 21 8.51 -24.45 -16.31
C CYS A 21 10.01 -24.10 -16.33
N GLY A 22 10.69 -24.41 -17.44
CA GLY A 22 12.10 -24.08 -17.59
C GLY A 22 12.38 -22.59 -17.49
N MET A 23 11.59 -21.76 -18.18
CA MET A 23 11.74 -20.30 -18.16
C MET A 23 11.37 -19.68 -16.82
N THR A 24 10.47 -20.30 -16.05
CA THR A 24 10.08 -19.84 -14.72
C THR A 24 11.13 -20.20 -13.66
N PHE A 25 11.55 -21.46 -13.61
CA PHE A 25 12.35 -21.96 -12.50
C PHE A 25 13.87 -21.79 -12.72
N VAL A 26 14.38 -21.97 -13.92
CA VAL A 26 15.85 -21.98 -14.15
C VAL A 26 16.49 -20.63 -13.77
N PRO A 27 15.94 -19.46 -14.18
CA PRO A 27 16.50 -18.17 -13.78
C PRO A 27 16.32 -17.84 -12.29
N ASN A 28 15.23 -18.33 -11.67
CA ASN A 28 14.74 -17.84 -10.37
C ASN A 28 14.84 -18.92 -9.26
N LEU A 29 15.52 -20.05 -9.50
CA LEU A 29 15.46 -21.21 -8.59
C LEU A 29 15.89 -20.88 -7.16
N ARG A 30 16.91 -20.05 -6.99
CA ARG A 30 17.41 -19.65 -5.67
C ARG A 30 16.44 -18.71 -4.97
N GLU A 31 15.98 -17.67 -5.65
CA GLU A 31 15.02 -16.70 -5.12
C GLU A 31 13.67 -17.34 -4.82
N PHE A 32 13.20 -18.21 -5.72
CA PHE A 32 11.98 -18.98 -5.52
C PHE A 32 12.08 -19.86 -4.26
N GLY A 33 13.16 -20.61 -4.09
CA GLY A 33 13.36 -21.47 -2.92
C GLY A 33 13.38 -20.66 -1.61
N TYR A 34 14.03 -19.51 -1.61
CA TYR A 34 14.07 -18.60 -0.47
C TYR A 34 12.69 -17.98 -0.17
N ALA A 35 11.97 -17.56 -1.21
CA ALA A 35 10.61 -17.02 -1.07
C ALA A 35 9.62 -18.05 -0.53
N VAL A 36 9.67 -19.30 -1.01
CA VAL A 36 8.86 -20.41 -0.49
C VAL A 36 9.17 -20.67 0.99
N PHE A 37 10.44 -20.68 1.37
CA PHE A 37 10.85 -20.91 2.75
C PHE A 37 10.35 -19.81 3.70
N ARG A 38 10.51 -18.53 3.34
CA ARG A 38 10.03 -17.40 4.14
C ARG A 38 8.51 -17.42 4.31
N ARG A 39 7.76 -17.64 3.22
CA ARG A 39 6.30 -17.68 3.25
C ARG A 39 5.77 -18.88 4.01
N TYR A 40 6.43 -20.03 3.90
CA TYR A 40 6.06 -21.19 4.68
C TYR A 40 6.06 -20.91 6.19
N ALA A 41 7.05 -20.20 6.69
CA ALA A 41 7.11 -19.80 8.10
C ALA A 41 5.91 -18.92 8.51
N ASN A 42 5.48 -18.00 7.62
CA ASN A 42 4.34 -17.11 7.88
C ASN A 42 2.98 -17.83 7.87
N TYR A 43 2.87 -18.99 7.21
CA TYR A 43 1.63 -19.78 7.15
C TYR A 43 1.51 -20.84 8.25
N LEU A 44 2.52 -20.99 9.07
CA LEU A 44 2.52 -22.03 10.11
C LEU A 44 1.97 -21.49 11.43
N PRO A 45 0.81 -21.97 11.90
CA PRO A 45 0.35 -21.62 13.23
C PRO A 45 1.24 -22.26 14.31
N SER A 46 1.33 -21.64 15.48
CA SER A 46 2.16 -22.08 16.61
C SER A 46 1.90 -23.51 17.08
N ASN A 47 0.67 -24.03 16.83
CA ASN A 47 0.24 -25.40 17.18
C ASN A 47 -0.06 -26.26 15.94
N ALA A 48 0.75 -26.13 14.87
CA ALA A 48 0.49 -26.72 13.57
C ALA A 48 0.43 -28.26 13.59
N THR A 49 -0.63 -28.81 13.02
CA THR A 49 -0.75 -30.26 12.73
C THR A 49 0.08 -30.62 11.48
N VAL A 50 0.22 -31.94 11.21
CA VAL A 50 0.86 -32.41 9.96
C VAL A 50 0.12 -31.91 8.73
N PHE A 51 -1.21 -31.77 8.78
CA PHE A 51 -2.04 -31.29 7.70
C PHE A 51 -1.81 -29.77 7.46
N ASP A 52 -1.75 -28.99 8.54
CA ASP A 52 -1.45 -27.56 8.48
C ASP A 52 -0.07 -27.32 7.85
N ASN A 53 0.92 -28.11 8.21
CA ASN A 53 2.26 -28.06 7.61
C ASN A 53 2.25 -28.32 6.09
N ILE A 54 1.47 -29.30 5.61
CA ILE A 54 1.34 -29.60 4.19
C ILE A 54 0.61 -28.45 3.49
N SER A 55 -0.48 -27.96 4.06
CA SER A 55 -1.25 -26.84 3.52
C SER A 55 -0.39 -25.58 3.41
N ALA A 56 0.33 -25.22 4.48
CA ALA A 56 1.22 -24.07 4.49
C ALA A 56 2.33 -24.15 3.41
N ARG A 57 2.87 -25.35 3.18
CA ARG A 57 3.87 -25.56 2.09
C ARG A 57 3.27 -25.39 0.71
N ILE A 58 2.06 -25.88 0.49
CA ILE A 58 1.35 -25.74 -0.80
C ILE A 58 1.05 -24.27 -1.04
N SER A 59 0.48 -23.56 -0.07
CA SER A 59 0.17 -22.12 -0.18
C SER A 59 1.43 -21.28 -0.42
N ALA A 60 2.51 -21.53 0.34
CA ALA A 60 3.78 -20.85 0.15
C ALA A 60 4.39 -21.09 -1.24
N PHE A 61 4.23 -22.31 -1.77
CA PHE A 61 4.67 -22.65 -3.13
C PHE A 61 3.84 -21.93 -4.19
N GLU A 62 2.51 -21.97 -4.09
CA GLU A 62 1.58 -21.35 -5.04
C GLU A 62 1.80 -19.84 -5.14
N ASP A 63 1.88 -19.15 -4.01
CA ASP A 63 2.14 -17.71 -3.96
C ASP A 63 3.51 -17.33 -4.50
N SER A 64 4.54 -18.12 -4.15
CA SER A 64 5.89 -17.87 -4.66
C SER A 64 5.97 -18.12 -6.16
N LEU A 65 5.27 -19.15 -6.68
CA LEU A 65 5.16 -19.42 -8.11
C LEU A 65 4.48 -18.27 -8.84
N GLY A 66 3.42 -17.73 -8.27
CA GLY A 66 2.71 -16.58 -8.81
C GLY A 66 3.61 -15.35 -9.02
N ASN A 67 4.64 -15.16 -8.20
CA ASN A 67 5.54 -14.02 -8.32
C ASN A 67 6.67 -14.20 -9.36
N VAL A 68 7.17 -15.43 -9.54
CA VAL A 68 8.29 -15.72 -10.46
C VAL A 68 7.84 -16.24 -11.83
N PHE A 69 6.53 -16.36 -12.07
CA PHE A 69 6.01 -16.97 -13.29
C PHE A 69 6.45 -16.18 -14.53
N TYR A 70 7.07 -16.89 -15.47
CA TYR A 70 7.60 -16.31 -16.71
C TYR A 70 6.52 -15.56 -17.49
N LYS A 71 6.77 -14.27 -17.77
CA LYS A 71 5.82 -13.42 -18.50
C LYS A 71 4.44 -13.31 -17.83
N LYS A 72 4.35 -13.38 -16.49
CA LYS A 72 3.12 -13.26 -15.71
C LYS A 72 2.23 -12.13 -16.22
N GLU A 73 2.77 -10.93 -16.32
CA GLU A 73 2.03 -9.74 -16.77
C GLU A 73 1.46 -9.91 -18.18
N ALA A 74 2.24 -10.45 -19.12
CA ALA A 74 1.76 -10.69 -20.49
C ALA A 74 0.58 -11.68 -20.53
N PHE A 75 0.59 -12.70 -19.66
CA PHE A 75 -0.56 -13.63 -19.54
C PHE A 75 -1.75 -12.96 -18.88
N GLN A 76 -1.56 -12.13 -17.87
CA GLN A 76 -2.63 -11.36 -17.24
C GLN A 76 -3.27 -10.38 -18.23
N GLN A 77 -2.47 -9.64 -18.99
CA GLN A 77 -2.93 -8.71 -20.04
C GLN A 77 -3.67 -9.43 -21.17
N LEU A 78 -3.19 -10.61 -21.59
CA LEU A 78 -3.91 -11.44 -22.56
C LEU A 78 -5.26 -11.90 -22.00
N ASN A 79 -5.29 -12.38 -20.76
CA ASN A 79 -6.52 -12.77 -20.07
C ASN A 79 -7.52 -11.60 -19.99
N ALA A 80 -7.05 -10.41 -19.58
CA ALA A 80 -7.89 -9.20 -19.54
C ALA A 80 -8.45 -8.87 -20.92
N SER A 81 -7.61 -8.86 -21.96
CA SER A 81 -8.01 -8.55 -23.34
C SER A 81 -9.07 -9.55 -23.85
N LEU A 82 -8.92 -10.86 -23.55
CA LEU A 82 -9.90 -11.88 -23.91
C LEU A 82 -11.24 -11.68 -23.18
N GLN A 83 -11.19 -11.36 -21.88
CA GLN A 83 -12.39 -11.09 -21.09
C GLN A 83 -13.13 -9.85 -21.60
N TYR A 84 -12.42 -8.76 -21.94
CA TYR A 84 -13.02 -7.59 -22.58
C TYR A 84 -13.60 -7.91 -23.98
N ALA A 85 -12.89 -8.70 -24.78
CA ALA A 85 -13.36 -9.09 -26.12
C ALA A 85 -14.68 -9.85 -26.11
N ILE A 86 -14.99 -10.58 -25.04
CA ILE A 86 -16.28 -11.26 -24.85
C ILE A 86 -17.29 -10.42 -24.07
N GLY A 87 -17.01 -9.13 -23.83
CA GLY A 87 -17.93 -8.16 -23.24
C GLY A 87 -18.05 -8.21 -21.72
N LYS A 88 -17.10 -8.83 -21.00
CA LYS A 88 -17.10 -8.81 -19.53
C LYS A 88 -16.76 -7.42 -19.01
N GLN A 89 -17.52 -6.97 -18.03
CA GLN A 89 -17.25 -5.73 -17.26
C GLN A 89 -16.49 -6.02 -15.95
N MET A 90 -16.58 -7.25 -15.46
CA MET A 90 -15.82 -7.75 -14.32
C MET A 90 -14.74 -8.71 -14.83
N LEU A 91 -13.48 -8.41 -14.52
CA LEU A 91 -12.31 -9.18 -14.93
C LEU A 91 -11.84 -10.05 -13.77
N TYR A 92 -11.65 -11.32 -14.02
CA TYR A 92 -11.24 -12.29 -13.00
C TYR A 92 -9.75 -12.64 -13.14
N PHE A 93 -9.01 -12.52 -12.03
CA PHE A 93 -7.59 -12.82 -11.92
C PHE A 93 -7.34 -13.73 -10.72
N GLY A 94 -7.72 -15.00 -10.83
CA GLY A 94 -7.67 -15.94 -9.72
C GLY A 94 -8.76 -15.64 -8.69
N ASP A 95 -8.36 -15.25 -7.50
CA ASP A 95 -9.21 -14.86 -6.36
C ASP A 95 -9.61 -13.38 -6.36
N SER A 96 -9.00 -12.59 -7.22
CA SER A 96 -9.24 -11.15 -7.34
C SER A 96 -10.18 -10.82 -8.50
N THR A 97 -11.11 -9.92 -8.26
CA THR A 97 -12.04 -9.40 -9.27
C THR A 97 -11.83 -7.90 -9.44
N MET A 98 -11.49 -7.50 -10.65
CA MET A 98 -11.28 -6.11 -11.01
C MET A 98 -12.42 -5.62 -11.91
N VAL A 99 -12.84 -4.38 -11.71
CA VAL A 99 -13.82 -3.71 -12.57
C VAL A 99 -13.23 -2.40 -13.11
N LYS A 100 -13.73 -1.96 -14.26
CA LYS A 100 -13.54 -0.60 -14.73
C LYS A 100 -14.78 0.19 -14.36
N LEU A 101 -14.63 1.22 -13.55
CA LEU A 101 -15.70 2.11 -13.13
C LEU A 101 -16.23 2.91 -14.32
N ARG A 102 -17.42 3.49 -14.20
CA ARG A 102 -17.98 4.39 -15.23
C ARG A 102 -17.14 5.65 -15.42
N GLY A 103 -16.39 6.07 -14.40
CA GLY A 103 -15.41 7.17 -14.47
C GLY A 103 -14.11 6.78 -15.18
N GLY A 104 -13.89 5.50 -15.44
CA GLY A 104 -12.69 5.00 -16.12
C GLY A 104 -11.64 4.38 -15.20
N GLN A 105 -11.69 4.66 -13.90
CA GLN A 105 -10.77 4.11 -12.89
C GLN A 105 -10.89 2.58 -12.82
N LEU A 106 -9.77 1.91 -12.61
CA LEU A 106 -9.76 0.51 -12.25
C LEU A 106 -9.99 0.35 -10.76
N TYR A 107 -10.76 -0.66 -10.40
CA TYR A 107 -11.14 -0.88 -9.03
C TYR A 107 -11.17 -2.37 -8.71
N GLU A 108 -10.63 -2.78 -7.57
CA GLU A 108 -10.62 -4.16 -7.13
C GLU A 108 -11.74 -4.39 -6.11
N LEU A 109 -12.68 -5.26 -6.49
CA LEU A 109 -13.79 -5.63 -5.62
C LEU A 109 -13.29 -6.54 -4.50
N ARG A 110 -13.79 -6.33 -3.30
CA ARG A 110 -13.50 -7.19 -2.15
C ARG A 110 -14.73 -7.99 -1.74
N GLN A 111 -14.47 -9.21 -1.31
CA GLN A 111 -15.49 -10.10 -0.76
C GLN A 111 -15.72 -9.78 0.73
N ASP A 112 -16.82 -10.30 1.30
CA ASP A 112 -17.03 -10.25 2.75
C ASP A 112 -16.02 -11.21 3.42
N GLU A 113 -15.10 -10.65 4.17
CA GLU A 113 -13.99 -11.36 4.80
C GLU A 113 -14.04 -11.19 6.32
N VAL A 114 -13.45 -12.15 7.02
CA VAL A 114 -13.27 -12.08 8.47
C VAL A 114 -12.16 -11.06 8.78
N LEU A 115 -12.38 -10.23 9.79
CA LEU A 115 -11.37 -9.29 10.26
C LEU A 115 -10.15 -10.03 10.81
N SER A 116 -8.99 -9.47 10.58
CA SER A 116 -7.73 -9.93 11.16
C SER A 116 -7.68 -9.69 12.66
N GLU A 117 -6.91 -10.50 13.37
CA GLU A 117 -6.53 -10.26 14.79
C GLU A 117 -5.81 -8.93 14.95
N THR A 118 -5.12 -8.43 13.93
CA THR A 118 -4.44 -7.13 13.88
C THR A 118 -5.30 -5.95 14.32
N VAL A 119 -6.62 -6.01 14.12
CA VAL A 119 -7.54 -4.94 14.59
C VAL A 119 -7.59 -4.90 16.12
N TYR A 120 -7.50 -6.06 16.78
CA TYR A 120 -7.47 -6.15 18.25
C TYR A 120 -6.10 -5.78 18.79
N ASP A 121 -5.01 -6.14 18.09
CA ASP A 121 -3.65 -5.76 18.45
C ASP A 121 -3.48 -4.24 18.47
N LEU A 122 -4.18 -3.52 17.57
CA LEU A 122 -4.22 -2.04 17.59
C LEU A 122 -4.92 -1.48 18.83
N VAL A 123 -5.96 -2.13 19.32
CA VAL A 123 -6.62 -1.74 20.59
C VAL A 123 -5.66 -1.96 21.76
N GLU A 124 -4.93 -3.06 21.77
CA GLU A 124 -3.93 -3.36 22.81
C GLU A 124 -2.76 -2.36 22.75
N LEU A 125 -2.26 -2.04 21.56
CA LEU A 125 -1.25 -1.02 21.36
C LEU A 125 -1.70 0.36 21.85
N ASN A 126 -2.97 0.75 21.58
CA ASN A 126 -3.52 1.99 22.11
C ASN A 126 -3.52 2.01 23.64
N ALA A 127 -3.98 0.93 24.27
CA ALA A 127 -3.98 0.81 25.72
C ALA A 127 -2.54 0.89 26.30
N TYR A 128 -1.56 0.31 25.61
CA TYR A 128 -0.16 0.44 25.98
C TYR A 128 0.31 1.91 25.86
N CYS A 129 0.06 2.59 24.74
CA CYS A 129 0.40 3.99 24.54
C CYS A 129 -0.26 4.89 25.61
N GLU A 130 -1.54 4.70 25.89
CA GLU A 130 -2.25 5.43 26.96
C GLU A 130 -1.60 5.23 28.32
N SER A 131 -1.13 4.00 28.64
CA SER A 131 -0.42 3.71 29.88
C SER A 131 0.88 4.49 30.05
N GLN A 132 1.50 4.88 28.92
CA GLN A 132 2.70 5.73 28.86
C GLN A 132 2.39 7.22 28.74
N GLY A 133 1.10 7.60 28.63
CA GLY A 133 0.67 8.98 28.40
C GLY A 133 0.90 9.47 26.96
N ILE A 134 1.00 8.54 26.00
CA ILE A 134 1.25 8.82 24.59
C ILE A 134 -0.09 8.68 23.82
N PRO A 135 -0.62 9.75 23.20
CA PRO A 135 -1.80 9.65 22.37
C PRO A 135 -1.54 8.86 21.09
N MET A 136 -2.52 8.07 20.65
CA MET A 136 -2.47 7.30 19.41
C MET A 136 -3.69 7.57 18.53
N VAL A 137 -3.48 7.67 17.20
CA VAL A 137 -4.56 7.78 16.21
C VAL A 137 -4.38 6.75 15.10
N PHE A 138 -5.49 6.19 14.67
CA PHE A 138 -5.57 5.36 13.47
C PHE A 138 -6.14 6.16 12.30
N VAL A 139 -5.39 6.27 11.23
CA VAL A 139 -5.80 6.88 9.96
C VAL A 139 -6.19 5.75 8.99
N TYR A 140 -7.46 5.64 8.72
CA TYR A 140 -7.96 4.70 7.72
C TYR A 140 -7.79 5.30 6.33
N ALA A 141 -6.81 4.80 5.58
CA ALA A 141 -6.58 5.17 4.18
C ALA A 141 -7.50 4.35 3.28
N HIS A 142 -8.67 4.89 2.93
CA HIS A 142 -9.62 4.14 2.11
C HIS A 142 -9.23 4.10 0.65
N THR A 143 -9.54 2.98 0.01
CA THR A 143 -9.50 2.78 -1.44
C THR A 143 -10.88 2.43 -1.97
N SER A 144 -11.87 2.40 -1.09
CA SER A 144 -13.23 2.00 -1.39
C SER A 144 -14.03 3.16 -2.00
N LEU A 145 -15.00 2.81 -2.84
CA LEU A 145 -16.00 3.76 -3.29
C LEU A 145 -16.95 4.07 -2.14
N TYR A 146 -17.15 5.34 -1.83
CA TYR A 146 -17.99 5.78 -0.73
C TYR A 146 -19.04 6.79 -1.20
N GLY A 147 -20.23 6.78 -0.58
CA GLY A 147 -21.32 7.67 -0.94
C GLY A 147 -21.77 7.49 -2.39
N ASP A 148 -21.89 8.60 -3.11
CA ASP A 148 -22.38 8.64 -4.49
C ASP A 148 -21.47 7.91 -5.48
N SER A 149 -20.17 7.76 -5.16
CA SER A 149 -19.22 7.07 -6.03
C SER A 149 -19.51 5.56 -6.18
N GLN A 150 -20.22 4.94 -5.24
CA GLN A 150 -20.70 3.55 -5.37
C GLN A 150 -21.57 3.34 -6.60
N ALA A 151 -22.29 4.37 -7.07
CA ALA A 151 -23.06 4.30 -8.30
C ALA A 151 -22.20 4.12 -9.57
N LEU A 152 -20.88 4.27 -9.48
CA LEU A 152 -19.94 4.06 -10.57
C LEU A 152 -19.63 2.57 -10.81
N LEU A 153 -19.99 1.68 -9.88
CA LEU A 153 -19.81 0.25 -10.04
C LEU A 153 -20.66 -0.29 -11.22
N PRO A 154 -20.14 -1.29 -11.95
CA PRO A 154 -20.94 -2.04 -12.92
C PRO A 154 -22.15 -2.72 -12.27
N VAL A 155 -23.23 -2.88 -13.03
CA VAL A 155 -24.43 -3.59 -12.54
C VAL A 155 -24.09 -5.02 -12.15
N GLY A 156 -24.44 -5.39 -10.92
CA GLY A 156 -24.18 -6.73 -10.35
C GLY A 156 -22.81 -6.90 -9.72
N ALA A 157 -21.95 -5.87 -9.69
CA ALA A 157 -20.76 -5.88 -8.88
C ALA A 157 -21.14 -5.74 -7.39
N LEU A 158 -20.58 -6.62 -6.55
CA LEU A 158 -20.71 -6.55 -5.10
C LEU A 158 -19.33 -6.21 -4.53
N ASP A 159 -19.31 -5.24 -3.64
CA ASP A 159 -18.10 -4.79 -2.98
C ASP A 159 -18.36 -4.61 -1.48
N TYR A 160 -17.58 -5.28 -0.66
CA TYR A 160 -17.72 -5.32 0.80
C TYR A 160 -16.64 -4.50 1.52
N ASN A 161 -15.92 -3.62 0.81
CA ASN A 161 -14.87 -2.81 1.39
C ASN A 161 -15.36 -1.96 2.56
N ASN A 162 -16.49 -1.25 2.38
CA ASN A 162 -17.03 -0.38 3.40
C ASN A 162 -17.56 -1.14 4.61
N GLU A 163 -18.27 -2.25 4.38
CA GLU A 163 -18.81 -3.09 5.47
C GLU A 163 -17.70 -3.67 6.34
N THR A 164 -16.59 -4.09 5.73
CA THR A 164 -15.42 -4.57 6.45
C THR A 164 -14.75 -3.44 7.24
N ALA A 165 -14.56 -2.28 6.61
CA ALA A 165 -14.02 -1.11 7.27
C ALA A 165 -14.90 -0.66 8.45
N ASP A 166 -16.22 -0.57 8.27
CA ASP A 166 -17.15 -0.15 9.31
C ASP A 166 -17.08 -1.06 10.54
N LYS A 167 -17.01 -2.39 10.34
CA LYS A 167 -16.82 -3.38 11.41
C LYS A 167 -15.51 -3.13 12.17
N ALA A 168 -14.40 -2.95 11.44
CA ALA A 168 -13.08 -2.75 12.05
C ALA A 168 -12.99 -1.42 12.80
N LEU A 169 -13.44 -0.32 12.18
CA LEU A 169 -13.40 1.00 12.79
C LEU A 169 -14.32 1.10 14.02
N ALA A 170 -15.43 0.35 14.05
CA ALA A 170 -16.27 0.24 15.23
C ALA A 170 -15.51 -0.40 16.40
N ILE A 171 -14.79 -1.50 16.15
CA ILE A 171 -13.97 -2.18 17.18
C ILE A 171 -12.88 -1.22 17.71
N LEU A 172 -12.18 -0.51 16.82
CA LEU A 172 -11.15 0.45 17.22
C LEU A 172 -11.72 1.56 18.09
N ARG A 173 -12.85 2.17 17.68
CA ARG A 173 -13.52 3.24 18.45
C ARG A 173 -14.05 2.74 19.80
N GLU A 174 -14.63 1.53 19.83
CA GLU A 174 -15.08 0.89 21.09
C GLU A 174 -13.89 0.57 22.01
N GLY A 175 -12.73 0.27 21.44
CA GLY A 175 -11.46 0.07 22.15
C GLY A 175 -10.75 1.37 22.56
N GLY A 176 -11.37 2.54 22.35
CA GLY A 176 -10.81 3.84 22.75
C GLY A 176 -9.80 4.43 21.76
N VAL A 177 -9.58 3.81 20.60
CA VAL A 177 -8.65 4.34 19.57
C VAL A 177 -9.29 5.53 18.87
N ASP A 178 -8.58 6.66 18.81
CA ASP A 178 -8.95 7.78 17.94
C ASP A 178 -8.85 7.37 16.48
N VAL A 179 -9.86 7.69 15.66
CA VAL A 179 -9.93 7.28 14.27
C VAL A 179 -10.17 8.48 13.36
N LEU A 180 -9.25 8.69 12.41
CA LEU A 180 -9.42 9.58 11.28
C LEU A 180 -9.82 8.73 10.05
N ASP A 181 -11.09 8.73 9.74
CA ASP A 181 -11.64 7.99 8.58
C ASP A 181 -11.56 8.87 7.33
N SER A 182 -10.72 8.50 6.38
CA SER A 182 -10.54 9.29 5.15
C SER A 182 -11.81 9.39 4.29
N ARG A 183 -12.77 8.49 4.46
CA ARG A 183 -14.10 8.60 3.82
C ARG A 183 -14.90 9.82 4.34
N GLU A 184 -14.56 10.32 5.53
CA GLU A 184 -15.21 11.49 6.13
C GLU A 184 -14.56 12.79 5.66
N PHE A 185 -13.23 12.93 5.76
CA PHE A 185 -12.54 14.15 5.41
C PHE A 185 -12.28 14.33 3.89
N LEU A 186 -12.35 13.26 3.08
CA LEU A 186 -12.29 13.34 1.62
C LEU A 186 -13.68 13.28 0.95
N ARG A 187 -14.75 13.34 1.71
CA ARG A 187 -16.13 13.18 1.20
C ARG A 187 -16.49 14.10 0.05
N ASP A 188 -16.04 15.33 0.11
CA ASP A 188 -16.40 16.40 -0.82
C ASP A 188 -15.40 16.54 -2.00
N TYR A 189 -14.36 15.70 -2.00
CA TYR A 189 -13.38 15.66 -3.07
C TYR A 189 -13.89 14.84 -4.26
N PRO A 190 -13.59 15.25 -5.52
CA PRO A 190 -13.89 14.42 -6.68
C PRO A 190 -13.06 13.12 -6.65
N LEU A 191 -13.63 12.03 -7.18
CA LEU A 191 -13.01 10.71 -7.08
C LEU A 191 -11.58 10.65 -7.69
N GLU A 192 -11.35 11.40 -8.77
CA GLU A 192 -10.04 11.52 -9.43
C GLU A 192 -8.96 12.21 -8.58
N ASP A 193 -9.35 12.99 -7.57
CA ASP A 193 -8.43 13.56 -6.59
C ASP A 193 -8.22 12.63 -5.37
N ILE A 194 -9.00 11.54 -5.26
CA ILE A 194 -8.91 10.57 -4.17
C ILE A 194 -8.16 9.30 -4.59
N ILE A 195 -8.52 8.70 -5.73
CA ILE A 195 -7.94 7.43 -6.20
C ILE A 195 -7.40 7.55 -7.63
N TYR A 196 -6.31 6.88 -7.92
CA TYR A 196 -5.73 6.80 -9.26
C TYR A 196 -6.59 5.97 -10.22
N TYR A 197 -6.41 6.19 -11.52
CA TYR A 197 -7.09 5.43 -12.57
C TYR A 197 -6.52 4.03 -12.76
N THR A 198 -5.21 3.87 -12.55
CA THR A 198 -4.46 2.64 -12.86
C THR A 198 -3.81 1.99 -11.66
N ASP A 199 -3.99 2.58 -10.47
CA ASP A 199 -3.37 2.10 -9.23
C ASP A 199 -4.40 1.95 -8.10
N PHE A 200 -4.04 1.21 -7.07
CA PHE A 200 -4.90 1.00 -5.90
C PHE A 200 -4.65 2.00 -4.77
N HIS A 201 -3.56 2.77 -4.82
CA HIS A 201 -3.31 3.79 -3.81
C HIS A 201 -4.25 4.99 -3.96
N TRP A 202 -4.43 5.71 -2.88
CA TRP A 202 -4.96 7.06 -2.93
C TRP A 202 -3.98 8.03 -3.61
N THR A 203 -4.45 9.19 -4.02
CA THR A 203 -3.61 10.18 -4.69
C THR A 203 -2.70 10.91 -3.69
N VAL A 204 -1.67 11.58 -4.19
CA VAL A 204 -0.80 12.44 -3.37
C VAL A 204 -1.57 13.59 -2.71
N PRO A 205 -2.49 14.29 -3.39
CA PRO A 205 -3.38 15.27 -2.74
C PRO A 205 -4.18 14.69 -1.58
N ALA A 206 -4.75 13.50 -1.71
CA ALA A 206 -5.48 12.84 -0.64
C ALA A 206 -4.56 12.50 0.55
N ALA A 207 -3.33 12.06 0.29
CA ALA A 207 -2.35 11.77 1.33
C ALA A 207 -1.87 13.05 2.05
N ARG A 208 -1.73 14.18 1.35
CA ARG A 208 -1.44 15.48 1.97
C ARG A 208 -2.59 15.91 2.89
N GLU A 209 -3.83 15.77 2.44
CA GLU A 209 -5.00 16.06 3.26
C GLU A 209 -5.00 15.21 4.54
N ALA A 210 -4.67 13.92 4.43
CA ALA A 210 -4.54 13.06 5.61
C ALA A 210 -3.44 13.57 6.57
N ALA A 211 -2.32 14.08 6.06
CA ALA A 211 -1.29 14.68 6.89
C ALA A 211 -1.78 15.96 7.59
N GLU A 212 -2.59 16.80 6.93
CA GLU A 212 -3.20 17.98 7.53
C GLU A 212 -4.15 17.59 8.68
N GLN A 213 -5.01 16.58 8.47
CA GLN A 213 -5.89 16.06 9.53
C GLN A 213 -5.10 15.47 10.71
N VAL A 214 -3.98 14.81 10.46
CA VAL A 214 -3.08 14.32 11.52
C VAL A 214 -2.42 15.49 12.26
N GLY A 215 -1.96 16.53 11.57
CA GLY A 215 -1.40 17.73 12.19
C GLY A 215 -2.39 18.40 13.15
N ALA A 216 -3.64 18.57 12.73
CA ALA A 216 -4.71 19.10 13.55
C ALA A 216 -4.99 18.21 14.78
N TRP A 217 -5.01 16.88 14.60
CA TRP A 217 -5.17 15.93 15.68
C TRP A 217 -4.01 15.99 16.69
N LEU A 218 -2.75 16.09 16.22
CA LEU A 218 -1.57 16.23 17.08
C LEU A 218 -1.72 17.44 18.00
N ASN A 219 -2.03 18.62 17.46
CA ASN A 219 -2.20 19.84 18.23
C ASN A 219 -3.37 19.74 19.22
N ALA A 220 -4.48 19.12 18.82
CA ALA A 220 -5.63 18.89 19.70
C ALA A 220 -5.30 17.98 20.90
N ASN A 221 -4.28 17.10 20.74
CA ASN A 221 -3.80 16.20 21.79
C ASN A 221 -2.54 16.71 22.50
N GLY A 222 -2.19 17.98 22.30
CA GLY A 222 -1.08 18.64 23.02
C GLY A 222 0.31 18.31 22.47
N VAL A 223 0.42 17.71 21.30
CA VAL A 223 1.68 17.45 20.59
C VAL A 223 1.87 18.52 19.53
N PRO A 224 2.85 19.44 19.69
CA PRO A 224 3.00 20.59 18.81
C PRO A 224 3.32 20.18 17.37
N ALA A 225 2.54 20.66 16.41
CA ALA A 225 2.79 20.53 14.98
C ALA A 225 2.51 21.87 14.27
N ASP A 226 3.31 22.20 13.25
CA ASP A 226 3.04 23.36 12.41
C ASP A 226 2.02 23.01 11.32
N GLU A 227 0.73 23.14 11.63
CA GLU A 227 -0.34 22.87 10.66
C GLU A 227 -0.28 23.79 9.44
N SER A 228 0.30 24.99 9.57
CA SER A 228 0.29 25.97 8.48
C SER A 228 1.06 25.48 7.24
N VAL A 229 2.08 24.66 7.43
CA VAL A 229 2.87 24.08 6.34
C VAL A 229 2.20 22.86 5.67
N LEU A 230 1.08 22.37 6.22
CA LEU A 230 0.33 21.24 5.67
C LEU A 230 -0.83 21.66 4.78
N ALA A 231 -1.22 22.94 4.80
CA ALA A 231 -2.33 23.48 4.02
C ALA A 231 -2.08 23.34 2.50
N GLU A 232 -3.15 23.13 1.71
CA GLU A 232 -3.06 22.85 0.28
C GLU A 232 -2.38 24.00 -0.50
N ASP A 233 -2.66 25.25 -0.12
CA ASP A 233 -2.13 26.45 -0.75
C ASP A 233 -0.63 26.71 -0.47
N MET A 234 -0.02 25.88 0.35
CA MET A 234 1.42 25.89 0.62
C MET A 234 2.23 25.04 -0.38
N TYR A 235 1.57 24.42 -1.36
CA TYR A 235 2.21 23.51 -2.30
C TYR A 235 1.90 23.87 -3.75
N GLU A 236 2.93 24.01 -4.58
CA GLU A 236 2.78 24.04 -6.03
C GLU A 236 2.38 22.66 -6.55
N LYS A 237 1.26 22.58 -7.28
CA LYS A 237 0.84 21.35 -7.97
C LYS A 237 1.48 21.29 -9.35
N ARG A 238 2.49 20.44 -9.53
CA ARG A 238 3.10 20.14 -10.82
C ARG A 238 2.58 18.82 -11.37
N VAL A 239 2.04 18.81 -12.58
CA VAL A 239 1.48 17.62 -13.21
C VAL A 239 2.45 17.08 -14.26
N GLU A 240 2.82 15.81 -14.11
CA GLU A 240 3.58 15.05 -15.11
C GLU A 240 2.60 14.22 -15.95
N GLU A 241 2.46 14.60 -17.24
CA GLU A 241 1.44 14.03 -18.11
C GLU A 241 1.76 12.60 -18.57
N ASN A 242 0.75 11.73 -18.57
CA ASN A 242 0.77 10.36 -19.11
C ASN A 242 2.00 9.56 -18.64
N ILE A 243 2.36 9.65 -17.37
CA ILE A 243 3.56 9.01 -16.84
C ILE A 243 3.25 7.82 -15.95
N PHE A 244 2.18 7.86 -15.18
CA PHE A 244 1.91 6.85 -14.17
C PHE A 244 1.09 5.68 -14.73
N PHE A 245 1.60 4.48 -14.57
CA PHE A 245 0.89 3.26 -14.91
C PHE A 245 0.99 2.26 -13.76
N GLY A 246 0.04 2.39 -12.84
CA GLY A 246 0.03 1.68 -11.57
C GLY A 246 -0.23 0.18 -11.70
N ARG A 247 -0.27 -0.48 -10.56
CA ARG A 247 -0.36 -1.95 -10.46
C ARG A 247 -1.61 -2.55 -11.10
N LEU A 248 -2.76 -1.87 -10.99
CA LEU A 248 -4.00 -2.35 -11.62
C LEU A 248 -3.90 -2.22 -13.15
N GLY A 249 -3.34 -1.11 -13.63
CA GLY A 249 -3.09 -0.89 -15.06
C GLY A 249 -2.16 -1.94 -15.66
N GLN A 250 -1.05 -2.27 -14.99
CA GLN A 250 -0.10 -3.28 -15.43
C GLN A 250 -0.74 -4.66 -15.62
N ARG A 251 -1.72 -5.02 -14.78
CA ARG A 251 -2.44 -6.30 -14.87
C ARG A 251 -3.31 -6.40 -16.13
N ILE A 252 -3.81 -5.28 -16.62
CA ILE A 252 -4.69 -5.29 -17.81
C ILE A 252 -4.01 -4.79 -19.10
N GLY A 253 -2.91 -4.04 -18.97
CA GLY A 253 -2.06 -3.60 -20.08
C GLY A 253 -2.52 -2.33 -20.78
N THR A 254 -1.56 -1.61 -21.39
CA THR A 254 -1.75 -0.31 -22.05
C THR A 254 -2.71 -0.34 -23.25
N LYS A 255 -3.05 -1.51 -23.76
CA LYS A 255 -4.09 -1.68 -24.81
C LYS A 255 -5.50 -1.47 -24.30
N ASN A 256 -5.74 -1.63 -23.00
CA ASN A 256 -7.04 -1.59 -22.37
C ASN A 256 -7.28 -0.33 -21.53
N ILE A 257 -6.20 0.28 -21.03
CA ILE A 257 -6.21 1.57 -20.33
C ILE A 257 -4.88 2.28 -20.59
N ALA A 258 -4.91 3.61 -20.74
CA ALA A 258 -3.71 4.41 -20.91
C ALA A 258 -3.03 4.72 -19.56
N PRO A 259 -1.72 5.01 -19.54
CA PRO A 259 -1.08 5.69 -18.43
C PRO A 259 -1.79 7.00 -18.10
N GLU A 260 -1.77 7.38 -16.83
CA GLU A 260 -2.41 8.58 -16.30
C GLU A 260 -1.40 9.66 -15.92
N ASP A 261 -1.91 10.87 -15.69
CA ASP A 261 -1.13 11.97 -15.16
C ASP A 261 -0.79 11.71 -13.69
N PHE A 262 0.35 12.25 -13.25
CA PHE A 262 0.74 12.18 -11.85
C PHE A 262 0.99 13.58 -11.30
N ALA A 263 0.30 13.91 -10.20
CA ALA A 263 0.46 15.20 -9.54
C ALA A 263 1.57 15.11 -8.47
N LEU A 264 2.56 16.00 -8.60
CA LEU A 264 3.53 16.30 -7.55
C LEU A 264 3.08 17.54 -6.79
N LEU A 265 3.17 17.52 -5.47
CA LEU A 265 2.97 18.67 -4.59
C LEU A 265 4.33 19.07 -4.01
N ILE A 266 4.80 20.25 -4.38
CA ILE A 266 6.12 20.77 -4.04
C ILE A 266 5.93 21.94 -3.08
N PRO A 267 6.56 21.94 -1.88
CA PRO A 267 6.43 23.03 -0.93
C PRO A 267 6.90 24.38 -1.51
N GLU A 268 6.11 25.43 -1.35
CA GLU A 268 6.47 26.81 -1.67
C GLU A 268 7.15 27.55 -0.50
N PHE A 269 7.44 26.82 0.58
CA PHE A 269 8.14 27.32 1.77
C PHE A 269 9.50 26.67 1.92
N SER A 270 10.39 27.34 2.68
CA SER A 270 11.73 26.81 2.96
C SER A 270 11.67 25.79 4.08
N SER A 271 12.23 24.60 3.84
CA SER A 271 12.47 23.57 4.85
C SER A 271 13.91 23.07 4.74
N TYR A 272 14.44 22.52 5.83
CA TYR A 272 15.69 21.78 5.83
C TYR A 272 15.51 20.51 6.63
N ILE A 273 15.47 19.40 5.92
CA ILE A 273 15.18 18.09 6.50
C ILE A 273 16.39 17.20 6.27
N LYS A 274 16.75 16.42 7.29
CA LYS A 274 17.63 15.28 7.16
C LYS A 274 16.76 14.03 7.24
N VAL A 275 16.87 13.15 6.25
CA VAL A 275 16.18 11.86 6.24
C VAL A 275 17.19 10.73 6.18
N THR A 276 16.96 9.71 7.01
CA THR A 276 17.72 8.47 7.03
C THR A 276 16.76 7.31 6.70
N HIS A 277 16.96 6.66 5.55
CA HIS A 277 16.24 5.47 5.17
C HIS A 277 17.04 4.22 5.52
N ARG A 278 16.40 3.23 6.12
CA ARG A 278 17.04 1.96 6.50
C ARG A 278 16.29 0.76 5.89
N GLU A 279 17.05 -0.16 5.31
CA GLU A 279 16.55 -1.45 4.79
C GLU A 279 17.54 -2.56 5.21
N GLY A 280 17.24 -3.22 6.33
CA GLY A 280 18.16 -4.17 6.95
C GLY A 280 19.44 -3.48 7.44
N GLU A 281 20.59 -3.87 6.89
CA GLU A 281 21.92 -3.26 7.20
C GLU A 281 22.26 -2.06 6.29
N GLU A 282 21.45 -1.80 5.27
CA GLU A 282 21.68 -0.69 4.35
C GLU A 282 21.06 0.59 4.90
N GLU A 283 21.82 1.69 4.82
CA GLU A 283 21.39 3.01 5.23
C GLU A 283 21.69 4.03 4.14
N GLU A 284 20.70 4.87 3.83
CA GLU A 284 20.84 6.02 2.94
C GLU A 284 20.46 7.28 3.69
N VAL A 285 21.38 8.25 3.72
CA VAL A 285 21.15 9.56 4.35
C VAL A 285 21.10 10.64 3.27
N ARG A 286 20.05 11.48 3.33
CA ARG A 286 19.89 12.66 2.49
C ARG A 286 19.56 13.85 3.36
N GLU A 287 19.98 15.04 2.95
CA GLU A 287 19.69 16.28 3.65
C GLU A 287 19.56 17.46 2.68
N GLY A 288 18.73 18.42 3.02
CA GLY A 288 18.47 19.59 2.18
C GLY A 288 17.03 20.08 2.27
N ALA A 289 16.58 20.81 1.26
CA ALA A 289 15.17 21.16 1.11
C ALA A 289 14.31 19.89 0.91
N PHE A 290 13.02 19.99 1.14
CA PHE A 290 12.09 18.85 1.00
C PHE A 290 12.24 18.12 -0.34
N GLU A 291 12.35 18.84 -1.45
CA GLU A 291 12.58 18.22 -2.77
C GLU A 291 13.90 17.43 -2.85
N GLU A 292 14.95 17.94 -2.19
CA GLU A 292 16.29 17.34 -2.24
C GLU A 292 16.42 16.17 -1.27
N ALA A 293 15.90 16.33 -0.06
CA ALA A 293 16.04 15.34 1.00
C ALA A 293 14.99 14.23 0.93
N VAL A 294 13.73 14.60 0.75
CA VAL A 294 12.57 13.68 0.89
C VAL A 294 12.12 13.14 -0.45
N MET A 295 11.98 14.02 -1.47
CA MET A 295 11.45 13.59 -2.76
C MET A 295 12.50 12.83 -3.60
N ARG A 296 12.01 11.87 -4.41
CA ARG A 296 12.79 11.02 -5.32
C ARG A 296 12.26 11.12 -6.75
N VAL A 297 12.00 12.35 -7.20
CA VAL A 297 11.32 12.62 -8.48
C VAL A 297 12.01 11.94 -9.66
N ASP A 298 13.33 12.11 -9.80
CA ASP A 298 14.09 11.55 -10.92
C ASP A 298 14.04 10.04 -11.00
N GLU A 299 14.00 9.35 -9.85
CA GLU A 299 13.92 7.90 -9.76
C GLU A 299 12.49 7.43 -10.03
N ALA A 300 11.51 8.02 -9.35
CA ALA A 300 10.11 7.65 -9.43
C ALA A 300 9.50 7.92 -10.82
N MET A 301 9.92 9.03 -11.48
CA MET A 301 9.44 9.43 -12.80
C MET A 301 10.20 8.81 -13.97
N ARG A 302 11.14 7.89 -13.70
CA ARG A 302 11.90 7.25 -14.77
C ARG A 302 11.00 6.38 -15.64
N ARG A 303 10.81 6.81 -16.88
CA ARG A 303 10.01 6.07 -17.86
C ARG A 303 10.71 4.78 -18.29
N ASN A 304 9.97 3.70 -18.41
CA ASN A 304 10.43 2.45 -18.99
C ASN A 304 10.42 2.50 -20.54
N ASP A 305 10.73 1.39 -21.19
CA ASP A 305 10.74 1.27 -22.67
C ASP A 305 9.35 1.50 -23.30
N GLU A 306 8.27 1.36 -22.54
CA GLU A 306 6.90 1.61 -22.99
C GLU A 306 6.45 3.06 -22.75
N GLY A 307 7.32 3.89 -22.17
CA GLY A 307 7.12 5.33 -22.01
C GLY A 307 6.39 5.77 -20.73
N TYR A 308 6.20 4.89 -19.74
CA TYR A 308 5.58 5.20 -18.45
C TYR A 308 6.45 4.76 -17.26
N SER A 309 6.10 5.20 -16.06
CA SER A 309 6.66 4.70 -14.81
C SER A 309 5.58 4.00 -13.98
N ALA A 310 5.96 2.89 -13.35
CA ALA A 310 5.14 2.19 -12.36
C ALA A 310 5.37 2.71 -10.93
N ASN A 311 6.37 3.57 -10.74
CA ASN A 311 6.92 3.91 -9.43
C ASN A 311 6.60 5.36 -8.99
N CYS A 312 5.77 6.11 -9.74
CA CYS A 312 5.49 7.52 -9.44
C CYS A 312 5.06 7.75 -7.99
N TYR A 313 4.32 6.82 -7.40
CA TYR A 313 3.85 6.91 -6.03
C TYR A 313 5.01 7.00 -5.01
N TYR A 314 6.17 6.43 -5.33
CA TYR A 314 7.37 6.49 -4.48
C TYR A 314 8.19 7.79 -4.65
N ALA A 315 7.62 8.79 -5.31
CA ALA A 315 8.24 10.13 -5.36
C ALA A 315 8.39 10.78 -3.98
N TYR A 316 7.63 10.32 -2.97
CA TYR A 316 7.65 10.85 -1.60
C TYR A 316 8.39 9.94 -0.58
N GLY A 317 9.15 9.02 -1.04
CA GLY A 317 9.99 8.15 -0.21
C GLY A 317 10.11 6.74 -0.79
N PRO A 318 11.20 6.05 -0.48
CA PRO A 318 11.46 4.70 -0.96
C PRO A 318 10.60 3.68 -0.23
N HIS A 319 10.67 2.45 -0.72
CA HIS A 319 10.09 1.29 -0.06
C HIS A 319 10.96 0.81 1.12
N ALA A 320 11.46 1.74 1.93
CA ALA A 320 12.31 1.44 3.09
C ALA A 320 11.51 0.75 4.21
N TRP A 321 12.24 0.04 5.09
CA TRP A 321 11.67 -0.54 6.30
C TRP A 321 11.42 0.54 7.33
N GLU A 322 12.37 1.47 7.44
CA GLU A 322 12.33 2.63 8.32
C GLU A 322 12.75 3.89 7.57
N SER A 323 12.13 5.00 7.93
CA SER A 323 12.53 6.33 7.46
C SER A 323 12.44 7.29 8.62
N GLU A 324 13.60 7.82 9.04
CA GLU A 324 13.70 8.77 10.14
C GLU A 324 13.95 10.16 9.57
N TYR A 325 13.11 11.12 9.97
CA TYR A 325 13.16 12.51 9.53
C TYR A 325 13.50 13.42 10.70
N GLU A 326 14.43 14.34 10.50
CA GLU A 326 14.84 15.38 11.44
C GLU A 326 14.61 16.74 10.79
N ASN A 327 13.79 17.62 11.40
CA ASN A 327 13.48 18.96 10.92
C ASN A 327 13.64 19.97 12.06
N ALA A 328 14.80 20.65 12.11
CA ALA A 328 15.07 21.63 13.15
C ALA A 328 14.26 22.94 13.05
N SER A 329 13.52 23.13 11.94
CA SER A 329 12.69 24.33 11.73
C SER A 329 11.24 24.14 12.23
N ALA A 330 10.82 22.89 12.47
CA ALA A 330 9.51 22.55 12.99
C ALA A 330 9.50 22.50 14.54
N PRO A 331 8.31 22.48 15.18
CA PRO A 331 8.20 22.27 16.63
C PRO A 331 8.94 21.01 17.10
N ASP A 332 9.56 21.09 18.28
CA ASP A 332 10.30 19.99 18.89
C ASP A 332 9.31 18.94 19.44
N SER A 333 8.80 18.11 18.54
CA SER A 333 7.93 16.98 18.81
C SER A 333 8.40 15.77 18.04
N ARG A 334 8.20 14.59 18.62
CA ARG A 334 8.62 13.29 18.03
C ARG A 334 7.40 12.44 17.74
N VAL A 335 7.21 12.08 16.49
CA VAL A 335 6.05 11.31 16.04
C VAL A 335 6.50 9.95 15.48
N LEU A 336 5.94 8.87 15.99
CA LEU A 336 6.09 7.53 15.39
C LEU A 336 4.95 7.28 14.42
N VAL A 337 5.28 6.95 13.17
CA VAL A 337 4.31 6.62 12.13
C VAL A 337 4.43 5.15 11.76
N LEU A 338 3.46 4.34 12.17
CA LEU A 338 3.33 2.95 11.75
C LEU A 338 2.53 2.92 10.44
N LYS A 339 3.10 2.37 9.38
CA LYS A 339 2.49 2.53 8.05
C LYS A 339 2.64 1.32 7.14
N ASP A 340 1.75 1.26 6.16
CA ASP A 340 1.99 0.60 4.88
C ASP A 340 2.43 1.61 3.80
N SER A 341 2.32 1.26 2.52
CA SER A 341 2.68 2.16 1.42
C SER A 341 1.82 3.43 1.35
N TYR A 342 0.59 3.40 1.85
CA TYR A 342 -0.31 4.57 1.87
C TYR A 342 0.20 5.67 2.79
N GLY A 343 0.82 5.30 3.91
CA GLY A 343 1.38 6.26 4.85
C GLY A 343 2.72 6.87 4.41
N THR A 344 3.35 6.39 3.32
CA THR A 344 4.63 6.95 2.86
C THR A 344 4.53 8.43 2.53
N PRO A 345 3.62 8.92 1.67
CA PRO A 345 3.49 10.35 1.43
C PRO A 345 2.94 11.11 2.66
N VAL A 346 2.12 10.50 3.52
CA VAL A 346 1.67 11.13 4.77
C VAL A 346 2.86 11.45 5.67
N ALA A 347 3.75 10.49 5.90
CA ALA A 347 4.96 10.69 6.69
C ALA A 347 5.87 11.77 6.07
N ALA A 348 6.00 11.79 4.74
CA ALA A 348 6.75 12.81 4.03
C ALA A 348 6.19 14.22 4.27
N PHE A 349 4.87 14.42 4.14
CA PHE A 349 4.27 15.73 4.41
C PHE A 349 4.37 16.12 5.89
N LEU A 350 4.09 15.20 6.81
CA LEU A 350 4.21 15.44 8.25
C LEU A 350 5.63 15.81 8.69
N SER A 351 6.67 15.34 7.99
CA SER A 351 8.06 15.71 8.30
C SER A 351 8.34 17.21 8.15
N ASN A 352 7.49 17.96 7.45
CA ASN A 352 7.56 19.43 7.43
C ASN A 352 7.00 20.06 8.72
N ALA A 353 6.08 19.38 9.39
CA ALA A 353 5.27 19.93 10.48
C ALA A 353 5.79 19.57 11.88
N VAL A 354 6.68 18.57 12.02
CA VAL A 354 7.19 18.07 13.32
C VAL A 354 8.71 17.98 13.29
N GLY A 355 9.35 18.13 14.46
CA GLY A 355 10.81 18.16 14.59
C GLY A 355 11.49 16.81 14.37
N GLY A 356 10.84 15.72 14.81
CA GLY A 356 11.30 14.36 14.62
C GLY A 356 10.16 13.42 14.19
N LEU A 357 10.41 12.59 13.18
CA LEU A 357 9.43 11.59 12.75
C LEU A 357 10.15 10.30 12.39
N LEU A 358 9.69 9.18 12.94
CA LEU A 358 10.12 7.85 12.54
C LEU A 358 8.95 7.13 11.89
N ALA A 359 9.06 6.80 10.61
CA ALA A 359 8.07 6.00 9.87
C ALA A 359 8.57 4.57 9.69
N THR A 360 7.76 3.57 10.06
CA THR A 360 8.13 2.16 9.98
C THR A 360 7.07 1.31 9.28
N ASP A 361 7.50 0.33 8.49
CA ASP A 361 6.62 -0.66 7.85
C ASP A 361 6.68 -1.99 8.62
N GLN A 362 5.69 -2.23 9.46
CA GLN A 362 5.63 -3.39 10.36
C GLN A 362 5.63 -4.76 9.64
N ARG A 363 5.38 -4.79 8.33
CA ARG A 363 5.50 -5.99 7.50
C ARG A 363 6.94 -6.37 7.19
N LYS A 364 7.89 -5.48 7.45
CA LYS A 364 9.29 -5.61 7.01
C LYS A 364 10.27 -5.62 8.17
N THR A 365 9.93 -5.00 9.28
CA THR A 365 10.76 -4.93 10.47
C THR A 365 10.65 -6.20 11.31
N THR A 366 11.60 -6.39 12.22
CA THR A 366 11.60 -7.49 13.20
C THR A 366 11.18 -7.01 14.60
N LEU A 367 11.09 -5.70 14.81
CA LEU A 367 10.62 -5.09 16.04
C LEU A 367 9.10 -4.95 16.00
N SER A 368 8.45 -5.19 17.14
CA SER A 368 7.03 -4.90 17.31
C SER A 368 6.79 -3.39 17.34
N ALA A 369 5.54 -2.96 17.18
CA ALA A 369 5.19 -1.55 17.36
C ALA A 369 5.40 -1.11 18.81
N GLU A 370 5.15 -2.00 19.78
CA GLU A 370 5.44 -1.76 21.20
C GLU A 370 6.93 -1.48 21.43
N ASP A 371 7.83 -2.27 20.84
CA ASP A 371 9.28 -2.04 20.89
C ASP A 371 9.65 -0.67 20.31
N TYR A 372 9.06 -0.26 19.19
CA TYR A 372 9.31 1.06 18.62
C TYR A 372 8.88 2.18 19.55
N VAL A 373 7.70 2.07 20.17
CA VAL A 373 7.24 3.05 21.17
C VAL A 373 8.22 3.13 22.33
N ALA A 374 8.65 1.99 22.86
CA ALA A 374 9.58 1.94 23.98
C ALA A 374 10.95 2.53 23.65
N GLN A 375 11.49 2.25 22.45
CA GLN A 375 12.83 2.69 22.04
C GLN A 375 12.85 4.14 21.55
N TYR A 376 11.88 4.51 20.72
CA TYR A 376 11.82 5.84 20.13
C TYR A 376 11.28 6.90 21.09
N GLN A 377 10.44 6.50 22.06
CA GLN A 377 9.78 7.38 23.03
C GLN A 377 9.10 8.57 22.35
N PRO A 378 8.12 8.33 21.48
CA PRO A 378 7.43 9.38 20.76
C PRO A 378 6.48 10.18 21.66
N ASP A 379 6.18 11.41 21.27
CA ASP A 379 5.11 12.22 21.88
C ASP A 379 3.71 11.81 21.37
N ALA A 380 3.64 11.18 20.18
CA ALA A 380 2.42 10.59 19.62
C ALA A 380 2.72 9.41 18.69
N VAL A 381 1.75 8.51 18.57
CA VAL A 381 1.75 7.40 17.60
C VAL A 381 0.66 7.63 16.56
N VAL A 382 1.03 7.58 15.29
CA VAL A 382 0.12 7.70 14.14
C VAL A 382 0.18 6.40 13.34
N VAL A 383 -0.95 5.75 13.17
CA VAL A 383 -1.06 4.49 12.43
C VAL A 383 -1.77 4.76 11.12
N VAL A 384 -1.11 4.59 9.97
CA VAL A 384 -1.67 4.89 8.65
C VAL A 384 -1.71 3.62 7.82
N TYR A 385 -2.87 3.00 7.69
CA TYR A 385 -3.04 1.77 6.94
C TYR A 385 -4.25 1.79 6.04
N CYS A 386 -4.13 1.08 4.91
CA CYS A 386 -5.26 0.79 4.04
C CYS A 386 -6.08 -0.39 4.57
N GLN A 387 -7.17 -0.70 3.86
CA GLN A 387 -8.10 -1.76 4.24
C GLN A 387 -7.50 -3.18 4.25
N ASP A 388 -6.39 -3.43 3.53
CA ASP A 388 -5.79 -4.77 3.48
C ASP A 388 -5.23 -5.19 4.84
N MET A 389 -4.75 -4.24 5.65
CA MET A 389 -4.33 -4.48 7.03
C MET A 389 -5.47 -5.06 7.89
N LEU A 390 -6.70 -4.67 7.64
CA LEU A 390 -7.86 -5.16 8.40
C LEU A 390 -8.14 -6.67 8.19
N ARG A 391 -7.48 -7.29 7.22
CA ARG A 391 -7.67 -8.68 6.77
C ARG A 391 -6.43 -9.54 6.89
N GLU A 392 -5.24 -8.93 6.90
CA GLU A 392 -3.95 -9.63 6.89
C GLU A 392 -3.36 -9.75 8.31
N LYS A 393 -2.71 -10.88 8.60
CA LYS A 393 -2.02 -11.16 9.88
C LYS A 393 -0.52 -10.78 9.87
N ASN A 394 -0.07 -9.94 8.95
CA ASN A 394 1.35 -9.72 8.68
C ASN A 394 1.95 -8.54 9.44
N TYR A 395 1.30 -8.05 10.49
CA TYR A 395 1.71 -6.87 11.23
C TYR A 395 2.03 -7.24 12.68
N ALA A 396 3.27 -6.97 13.12
CA ALA A 396 3.71 -7.18 14.49
C ALA A 396 3.50 -5.91 15.31
N PHE A 397 2.29 -5.73 15.86
CA PHE A 397 2.01 -4.59 16.73
C PHE A 397 2.38 -4.86 18.17
N MET A 398 2.14 -6.05 18.66
CA MET A 398 2.46 -6.47 20.01
C MET A 398 3.46 -7.63 20.01
N ASP A 399 4.22 -7.78 21.07
CA ASP A 399 5.07 -8.95 21.30
C ASP A 399 4.19 -10.16 21.63
N GLU A 400 4.50 -11.35 21.04
CA GLU A 400 3.82 -12.62 21.33
C GLU A 400 4.18 -13.17 22.72
#